data_ba24b3ded8552d5f66fba39d80c5f69c
#
_entry.id   ba24b3ded8552d5f66fba39d80c5f69c
#
_cell.length_a   1.000
_cell.length_b   1.000
_cell.length_c   1.000
_cell.angle_alpha   90.00
_cell.angle_beta   90.00
_cell.angle_gamma   90.00
#
_symmetry.space_group_name_H-M   'P 1'
#
loop_
_entity.id
_entity.type
_entity.pdbx_description
1 polymer ?
#
loop_
_entity_poly.entity_id
_entity_poly.type
_entity_poly.pdbx_seq_one_letter_code
_entity_poly.pdbx_strand_id
1 'polypeptide(L)'
;ESYLSDLNGTRLIIENGVPLSKVTITCLRKKGYEPTYEGMKKCILDGEVGVLKDNGIVGELVSGSEGVEYWESVGTKVAGSFSVNPSASRFLLATARRNNGTFVVDSFSTDGGCYPRNVIVEKGLLLVKFGALSLPEFVVKSSLNAANALGLPNKGHLGIGADADITVLDLEKEKAFATVTNGEVIMKDGRVFGKGTRLICDERGKDYLSKRKIPFSIAERISLQRIENRFIP
;
A
#
# COMPACT_ATOMS: atom_id res chain seq x y z
N GLU A 1 -2.31 8.31 -7.87
CA GLU A 1 -1.60 7.41 -6.95
C GLU A 1 -0.93 6.29 -7.74
N SER A 2 0.32 5.96 -7.42
CA SER A 2 1.09 4.91 -8.09
C SER A 2 1.26 3.71 -7.17
N TYR A 3 0.86 2.55 -7.64
CA TYR A 3 1.03 1.30 -6.91
C TYR A 3 2.46 0.76 -7.11
N LEU A 4 3.21 0.63 -6.02
CA LEU A 4 4.55 0.03 -6.03
C LEU A 4 4.54 -1.50 -5.82
N SER A 5 3.36 -2.10 -5.79
CA SER A 5 3.16 -3.55 -5.71
C SER A 5 2.62 -4.13 -7.02
N ASP A 6 3.06 -5.33 -7.36
CA ASP A 6 2.59 -6.12 -8.51
C ASP A 6 1.43 -7.05 -8.17
N LEU A 7 1.03 -7.07 -6.90
CA LEU A 7 -0.02 -7.93 -6.40
C LEU A 7 -1.37 -7.19 -6.39
N ASN A 8 -2.44 -7.92 -6.62
CA ASN A 8 -3.79 -7.43 -6.50
C ASN A 8 -4.51 -8.19 -5.39
N GLY A 9 -4.74 -7.51 -4.25
CA GLY A 9 -5.42 -8.06 -3.08
C GLY A 9 -6.92 -8.18 -3.29
N THR A 10 -7.50 -9.31 -2.92
CA THR A 10 -8.93 -9.57 -3.01
C THR A 10 -9.38 -10.67 -2.04
N ARG A 11 -10.68 -10.90 -1.95
CA ARG A 11 -11.26 -12.00 -1.14
C ARG A 11 -11.42 -13.26 -1.99
N LEU A 12 -10.93 -14.39 -1.46
CA LEU A 12 -10.94 -15.70 -2.15
C LEU A 12 -12.17 -16.55 -1.78
N ILE A 13 -13.25 -15.90 -1.34
CA ILE A 13 -14.46 -16.57 -0.87
C ILE A 13 -15.21 -17.22 -2.02
N ILE A 14 -15.54 -18.51 -1.85
CA ILE A 14 -16.39 -19.27 -2.77
C ILE A 14 -17.76 -19.50 -2.14
N GLU A 15 -18.81 -19.18 -2.86
CA GLU A 15 -20.18 -19.53 -2.49
C GLU A 15 -20.90 -20.17 -3.70
N ASN A 16 -21.63 -21.24 -3.45
CA ASN A 16 -22.29 -22.02 -4.50
C ASN A 16 -21.35 -22.42 -5.66
N GLY A 17 -20.09 -22.72 -5.32
CA GLY A 17 -19.07 -23.16 -6.29
C GLY A 17 -18.39 -22.06 -7.10
N VAL A 18 -18.73 -20.78 -6.88
CA VAL A 18 -18.17 -19.62 -7.61
C VAL A 18 -17.62 -18.55 -6.68
N PRO A 19 -16.56 -17.80 -7.10
CA PRO A 19 -16.04 -16.69 -6.30
C PRO A 19 -17.07 -15.55 -6.15
N LEU A 20 -17.23 -15.01 -4.94
CA LEU A 20 -18.06 -13.85 -4.68
C LEU A 20 -17.52 -12.55 -5.26
N SER A 21 -16.19 -12.40 -5.26
CA SER A 21 -15.53 -11.17 -5.68
C SER A 21 -15.41 -11.10 -7.21
N LYS A 22 -15.95 -10.02 -7.80
CA LYS A 22 -15.75 -9.72 -9.23
C LYS A 22 -14.27 -9.56 -9.59
N VAL A 23 -13.46 -9.02 -8.67
CA VAL A 23 -12.01 -8.90 -8.84
C VAL A 23 -11.38 -10.28 -8.95
N THR A 24 -11.73 -11.19 -8.05
CA THR A 24 -11.25 -12.58 -8.06
C THR A 24 -11.61 -13.28 -9.37
N ILE A 25 -12.85 -13.17 -9.82
CA ILE A 25 -13.31 -13.71 -11.11
C ILE A 25 -12.46 -13.17 -12.26
N THR A 26 -12.23 -11.86 -12.28
CA THR A 26 -11.43 -11.21 -13.32
C THR A 26 -9.99 -11.68 -13.31
N CYS A 27 -9.37 -11.81 -12.11
CA CYS A 27 -8.00 -12.28 -11.96
C CYS A 27 -7.83 -13.74 -12.42
N LEU A 28 -8.76 -14.63 -12.03
CA LEU A 28 -8.74 -16.03 -12.48
C LEU A 28 -8.80 -16.11 -14.00
N ARG A 29 -9.77 -15.43 -14.63
CA ARG A 29 -9.90 -15.41 -16.10
C ARG A 29 -8.66 -14.87 -16.81
N LYS A 30 -8.07 -13.77 -16.29
CA LYS A 30 -6.83 -13.22 -16.85
C LYS A 30 -5.66 -14.21 -16.81
N LYS A 31 -5.66 -15.10 -15.82
CA LYS A 31 -4.64 -16.15 -15.67
C LYS A 31 -5.01 -17.46 -16.32
N GLY A 32 -6.16 -17.55 -17.01
CA GLY A 32 -6.60 -18.74 -17.73
C GLY A 32 -7.25 -19.80 -16.85
N TYR A 33 -7.72 -19.45 -15.65
CA TYR A 33 -8.47 -20.35 -14.78
C TYR A 33 -9.96 -20.08 -14.83
N GLU A 34 -10.76 -21.14 -14.75
CA GLU A 34 -12.20 -21.02 -14.60
C GLU A 34 -12.56 -20.39 -13.23
N PRO A 35 -13.55 -19.47 -13.16
CA PRO A 35 -13.95 -18.87 -11.91
C PRO A 35 -14.88 -19.81 -11.11
N THR A 36 -14.32 -20.93 -10.69
CA THR A 36 -14.97 -21.99 -9.90
C THR A 36 -14.11 -22.34 -8.69
N TYR A 37 -14.64 -23.16 -7.79
CA TYR A 37 -13.87 -23.73 -6.67
C TYR A 37 -12.61 -24.45 -7.17
N GLU A 38 -12.76 -25.34 -8.16
CA GLU A 38 -11.64 -26.12 -8.70
C GLU A 38 -10.61 -25.23 -9.42
N GLY A 39 -11.08 -24.23 -10.18
CA GLY A 39 -10.18 -23.28 -10.82
C GLY A 39 -9.41 -22.42 -9.82
N MET A 40 -10.03 -22.01 -8.71
CA MET A 40 -9.35 -21.32 -7.62
C MET A 40 -8.32 -22.23 -6.94
N LYS A 41 -8.70 -23.45 -6.58
CA LYS A 41 -7.83 -24.43 -5.99
C LYS A 41 -6.59 -24.68 -6.86
N LYS A 42 -6.79 -24.88 -8.16
CA LYS A 42 -5.70 -25.04 -9.11
C LYS A 42 -4.82 -23.78 -9.18
N CYS A 43 -5.40 -22.59 -9.20
CA CYS A 43 -4.67 -21.31 -9.21
C CYS A 43 -3.79 -21.13 -7.97
N ILE A 44 -4.27 -21.56 -6.78
CA ILE A 44 -3.48 -21.57 -5.54
C ILE A 44 -2.34 -22.59 -5.63
N LEU A 45 -2.63 -23.80 -6.11
CA LEU A 45 -1.62 -24.87 -6.29
C LEU A 45 -0.49 -24.45 -7.21
N ASP A 46 -0.82 -23.80 -8.31
CA ASP A 46 0.13 -23.34 -9.32
C ASP A 46 0.94 -22.10 -8.84
N GLY A 47 0.66 -21.56 -7.63
CA GLY A 47 1.37 -20.41 -7.06
C GLY A 47 0.97 -19.05 -7.66
N GLU A 48 -0.09 -19.00 -8.46
CA GLU A 48 -0.54 -17.80 -9.16
C GLU A 48 -1.36 -16.84 -8.28
N VAL A 49 -1.79 -17.30 -7.13
CA VAL A 49 -2.39 -16.53 -6.04
C VAL A 49 -1.82 -16.95 -4.70
N GLY A 50 -1.42 -15.97 -3.89
CA GLY A 50 -1.06 -16.18 -2.49
C GLY A 50 -2.30 -16.04 -1.60
N VAL A 51 -2.49 -16.99 -0.70
CA VAL A 51 -3.53 -16.98 0.34
C VAL A 51 -2.97 -16.29 1.58
N LEU A 52 -3.68 -15.35 2.15
CA LEU A 52 -3.27 -14.64 3.35
C LEU A 52 -3.50 -15.52 4.58
N LYS A 53 -2.44 -16.14 5.07
CA LYS A 53 -2.44 -16.94 6.30
C LYS A 53 -2.13 -16.04 7.50
N ASP A 54 -2.99 -16.08 8.51
CA ASP A 54 -2.74 -15.44 9.80
C ASP A 54 -1.96 -16.40 10.70
N ASN A 55 -0.77 -15.99 11.12
CA ASN A 55 0.07 -16.73 12.08
C ASN A 55 -0.01 -16.17 13.50
N GLY A 56 -0.97 -15.28 13.78
CA GLY A 56 -1.20 -14.64 15.08
C GLY A 56 -0.29 -13.44 15.37
N ILE A 57 0.69 -13.14 14.51
CA ILE A 57 1.62 -11.99 14.65
C ILE A 57 1.53 -11.09 13.43
N VAL A 58 1.67 -11.68 12.25
CA VAL A 58 1.58 -10.99 10.95
C VAL A 58 0.88 -11.90 9.95
N GLY A 59 0.25 -11.27 8.93
CA GLY A 59 -0.27 -12.03 7.80
C GLY A 59 0.87 -12.45 6.86
N GLU A 60 0.86 -13.68 6.41
CA GLU A 60 1.82 -14.25 5.46
C GLU A 60 1.09 -14.74 4.21
N LEU A 61 1.69 -14.55 3.03
CA LEU A 61 1.14 -15.11 1.80
C LEU A 61 1.73 -16.50 1.57
N VAL A 62 0.87 -17.49 1.57
CA VAL A 62 1.21 -18.89 1.28
C VAL A 62 0.54 -19.36 -0.01
N SER A 63 1.14 -20.28 -0.74
CA SER A 63 0.62 -20.83 -1.99
C SER A 63 0.96 -22.32 -2.09
N GLY A 64 0.67 -22.96 -3.22
CA GLY A 64 0.88 -24.41 -3.36
C GLY A 64 -0.05 -25.22 -2.47
N SER A 65 0.39 -26.39 -2.03
CA SER A 65 -0.38 -27.28 -1.13
C SER A 65 -0.73 -26.60 0.18
N GLU A 66 0.22 -25.89 0.81
CA GLU A 66 -0.02 -25.16 2.06
C GLU A 66 -1.11 -24.11 1.90
N GLY A 67 -1.08 -23.36 0.79
CA GLY A 67 -2.10 -22.35 0.48
C GLY A 67 -3.49 -22.97 0.35
N VAL A 68 -3.61 -24.11 -0.32
CA VAL A 68 -4.88 -24.84 -0.48
C VAL A 68 -5.39 -25.35 0.86
N GLU A 69 -4.53 -26.03 1.64
CA GLU A 69 -4.91 -26.57 2.94
C GLU A 69 -5.43 -25.47 3.87
N TYR A 70 -4.73 -24.35 3.94
CA TYR A 70 -5.18 -23.21 4.74
C TYR A 70 -6.49 -22.62 4.22
N TRP A 71 -6.62 -22.39 2.91
CA TRP A 71 -7.82 -21.84 2.28
C TRP A 71 -9.06 -22.71 2.53
N GLU A 72 -8.92 -24.04 2.42
CA GLU A 72 -9.99 -25.00 2.71
C GLU A 72 -10.32 -25.05 4.22
N SER A 73 -9.30 -25.01 5.10
CA SER A 73 -9.47 -25.08 6.56
C SER A 73 -10.30 -23.92 7.13
N VAL A 74 -10.20 -22.74 6.50
CA VAL A 74 -10.99 -21.56 6.91
C VAL A 74 -12.29 -21.39 6.09
N GLY A 75 -12.73 -22.44 5.41
CA GLY A 75 -13.96 -22.45 4.60
C GLY A 75 -13.93 -21.42 3.47
N THR A 76 -12.79 -21.22 2.83
CA THR A 76 -12.51 -20.24 1.78
C THR A 76 -12.62 -18.76 2.20
N LYS A 77 -12.98 -18.47 3.44
CA LYS A 77 -13.26 -17.11 3.96
C LYS A 77 -11.98 -16.34 4.29
N VAL A 78 -11.13 -16.16 3.32
CA VAL A 78 -9.81 -15.52 3.47
C VAL A 78 -9.55 -14.54 2.34
N ALA A 79 -8.64 -13.60 2.59
CA ALA A 79 -8.07 -12.73 1.56
C ALA A 79 -6.90 -13.42 0.85
N GLY A 80 -6.58 -12.96 -0.33
CA GLY A 80 -5.42 -13.39 -1.07
C GLY A 80 -4.95 -12.34 -2.07
N SER A 81 -3.89 -12.65 -2.79
CA SER A 81 -3.28 -11.70 -3.71
C SER A 81 -2.80 -12.36 -4.99
N PHE A 82 -3.27 -11.84 -6.13
CA PHE A 82 -2.90 -12.30 -7.46
C PHE A 82 -1.74 -11.48 -8.02
N SER A 83 -0.77 -12.13 -8.65
CA SER A 83 0.28 -11.49 -9.43
C SER A 83 -0.21 -11.21 -10.86
N VAL A 84 -0.97 -10.14 -11.05
CA VAL A 84 -1.62 -9.82 -12.34
C VAL A 84 -1.17 -8.50 -12.97
N ASN A 85 -0.41 -7.68 -12.24
CA ASN A 85 0.03 -6.39 -12.73
C ASN A 85 1.42 -6.48 -13.38
N PRO A 86 1.58 -6.13 -14.67
CA PRO A 86 2.88 -6.14 -15.32
C PRO A 86 3.88 -5.21 -14.62
N SER A 87 5.13 -5.64 -14.46
CA SER A 87 6.19 -4.83 -13.84
C SER A 87 6.41 -3.49 -14.55
N ALA A 88 6.28 -3.46 -15.88
CA ALA A 88 6.36 -2.23 -16.66
C ALA A 88 5.29 -1.21 -16.27
N SER A 89 4.07 -1.64 -15.96
CA SER A 89 2.99 -0.73 -15.54
C SER A 89 3.32 0.00 -14.24
N ARG A 90 3.92 -0.69 -13.27
CA ARG A 90 4.37 -0.08 -12.00
C ARG A 90 5.44 0.97 -12.21
N PHE A 91 6.44 0.63 -13.05
CA PHE A 91 7.51 1.55 -13.37
C PHE A 91 6.95 2.80 -14.08
N LEU A 92 6.10 2.63 -15.09
CA LEU A 92 5.47 3.74 -15.82
C LEU A 92 4.61 4.61 -14.89
N LEU A 93 3.77 4.03 -14.04
CA LEU A 93 2.96 4.79 -13.09
C LEU A 93 3.83 5.56 -12.10
N ALA A 94 4.97 5.02 -11.69
CA ALA A 94 5.88 5.69 -10.77
C ALA A 94 6.63 6.86 -11.40
N THR A 95 6.97 6.78 -12.69
CA THR A 95 7.97 7.64 -13.34
C THR A 95 7.46 8.46 -14.53
N ALA A 96 6.29 8.10 -15.10
CA ALA A 96 5.76 8.78 -16.29
C ALA A 96 5.54 10.28 -16.08
N ARG A 97 5.98 11.05 -17.06
CA ARG A 97 5.85 12.51 -17.07
C ARG A 97 5.01 12.98 -18.25
N ARG A 98 4.36 14.10 -18.05
CA ARG A 98 3.70 14.87 -19.10
C ARG A 98 4.73 15.64 -19.92
N ASN A 99 4.34 16.19 -21.06
CA ASN A 99 5.21 16.99 -21.93
C ASN A 99 5.82 18.22 -21.22
N ASN A 100 5.17 18.73 -20.19
CA ASN A 100 5.67 19.84 -19.36
C ASN A 100 6.59 19.40 -18.21
N GLY A 101 7.01 18.12 -18.17
CA GLY A 101 7.90 17.56 -17.15
C GLY A 101 7.20 17.13 -15.84
N THR A 102 5.93 17.48 -15.63
CA THR A 102 5.20 17.08 -14.41
C THR A 102 4.82 15.60 -14.43
N PHE A 103 4.72 14.97 -13.25
CA PHE A 103 4.32 13.58 -13.15
C PHE A 103 2.87 13.35 -13.57
N VAL A 104 2.61 12.20 -14.19
CA VAL A 104 1.25 11.75 -14.51
C VAL A 104 0.52 11.32 -13.24
N VAL A 105 1.24 10.69 -12.30
CA VAL A 105 0.74 10.21 -11.01
C VAL A 105 1.46 10.95 -9.89
N ASP A 106 0.70 11.55 -8.98
CA ASP A 106 1.23 12.51 -8.01
C ASP A 106 1.89 11.86 -6.79
N SER A 107 1.43 10.70 -6.33
CA SER A 107 1.93 10.06 -5.12
C SER A 107 2.13 8.55 -5.26
N PHE A 108 2.79 7.94 -4.27
CA PHE A 108 3.01 6.51 -4.18
C PHE A 108 2.04 5.83 -3.22
N SER A 109 1.67 4.59 -3.56
CA SER A 109 0.95 3.66 -2.72
C SER A 109 1.48 2.25 -2.91
N THR A 110 1.38 1.43 -1.88
CA THR A 110 1.73 0.00 -1.96
C THR A 110 0.52 -0.90 -2.09
N ASP A 111 -0.70 -0.34 -1.97
CA ASP A 111 -1.94 -1.13 -1.89
C ASP A 111 -1.89 -2.21 -0.79
N GLY A 112 -1.25 -1.87 0.34
CA GLY A 112 -1.00 -2.76 1.47
C GLY A 112 -2.20 -2.89 2.39
N GLY A 113 -3.35 -3.36 1.91
CA GLY A 113 -4.58 -3.43 2.69
C GLY A 113 -4.62 -4.57 3.71
N CYS A 114 -4.52 -5.80 3.23
CA CYS A 114 -4.72 -6.99 4.07
C CYS A 114 -3.42 -7.49 4.73
N TYR A 115 -2.26 -7.17 4.19
CA TYR A 115 -0.96 -7.63 4.68
C TYR A 115 0.11 -6.56 4.50
N PRO A 116 1.20 -6.61 5.30
CA PRO A 116 2.27 -5.62 5.23
C PRO A 116 2.94 -5.56 3.86
N ARG A 117 3.07 -4.34 3.32
CA ARG A 117 3.80 -4.05 2.08
C ARG A 117 4.64 -2.80 2.26
N ASN A 118 5.63 -2.85 3.14
CA ASN A 118 6.48 -1.71 3.47
C ASN A 118 7.59 -1.50 2.41
N VAL A 119 7.20 -1.35 1.15
CA VAL A 119 8.13 -1.33 0.02
C VAL A 119 8.40 0.08 -0.57
N ILE A 120 7.78 1.14 -0.02
CA ILE A 120 7.91 2.50 -0.57
C ILE A 120 9.36 2.96 -0.53
N VAL A 121 10.03 2.83 0.61
CA VAL A 121 11.41 3.31 0.78
C VAL A 121 12.36 2.51 -0.11
N GLU A 122 12.34 1.18 0.00
CA GLU A 122 13.21 0.29 -0.77
C GLU A 122 13.06 0.52 -2.29
N LYS A 123 11.83 0.38 -2.81
CA LYS A 123 11.60 0.52 -4.25
C LYS A 123 11.72 1.95 -4.74
N GLY A 124 11.38 2.94 -3.91
CA GLY A 124 11.57 4.34 -4.24
C GLY A 124 13.04 4.72 -4.33
N LEU A 125 13.89 4.26 -3.40
CA LEU A 125 15.34 4.49 -3.45
C LEU A 125 15.99 3.75 -4.62
N LEU A 126 15.49 2.57 -5.02
CA LEU A 126 15.93 1.91 -6.26
C LEU A 126 15.62 2.76 -7.49
N LEU A 127 14.43 3.39 -7.58
CA LEU A 127 14.12 4.30 -8.68
C LEU A 127 15.07 5.51 -8.72
N VAL A 128 15.46 6.03 -7.55
CA VAL A 128 16.46 7.10 -7.44
C VAL A 128 17.83 6.62 -7.89
N LYS A 129 18.28 5.47 -7.45
CA LYS A 129 19.57 4.87 -7.80
C LYS A 129 19.71 4.62 -9.30
N PHE A 130 18.63 4.21 -9.96
CA PHE A 130 18.59 4.03 -11.43
C PHE A 130 18.33 5.33 -12.21
N GLY A 131 18.28 6.48 -11.54
CA GLY A 131 18.06 7.78 -12.19
C GLY A 131 16.67 7.99 -12.77
N ALA A 132 15.69 7.13 -12.43
CA ALA A 132 14.31 7.29 -12.88
C ALA A 132 13.54 8.39 -12.10
N LEU A 133 14.00 8.69 -10.87
CA LEU A 133 13.59 9.79 -10.02
C LEU A 133 14.80 10.46 -9.39
N SER A 134 14.72 11.75 -9.12
CA SER A 134 15.63 12.38 -8.16
C SER A 134 15.19 12.10 -6.72
N LEU A 135 16.09 12.23 -5.75
CA LEU A 135 15.75 12.06 -4.33
C LEU A 135 14.66 13.04 -3.86
N PRO A 136 14.69 14.34 -4.22
CA PRO A 136 13.60 15.25 -3.90
C PRO A 136 12.25 14.82 -4.49
N GLU A 137 12.21 14.35 -5.73
CA GLU A 137 10.98 13.85 -6.36
C GLU A 137 10.41 12.63 -5.63
N PHE A 138 11.28 11.70 -5.24
CA PHE A 138 10.86 10.57 -4.42
C PHE A 138 10.23 11.04 -3.10
N VAL A 139 10.90 11.95 -2.38
CA VAL A 139 10.41 12.49 -1.09
C VAL A 139 9.07 13.22 -1.28
N VAL A 140 8.95 14.09 -2.28
CA VAL A 140 7.70 14.81 -2.55
C VAL A 140 6.55 13.84 -2.85
N LYS A 141 6.78 12.84 -3.70
CA LYS A 141 5.75 11.84 -4.07
C LYS A 141 5.35 10.93 -2.91
N SER A 142 6.27 10.60 -2.01
CA SER A 142 6.01 9.70 -0.87
C SER A 142 5.51 10.40 0.39
N SER A 143 5.71 11.71 0.51
CA SER A 143 5.37 12.49 1.71
C SER A 143 4.37 13.61 1.43
N LEU A 144 4.83 14.72 0.83
CA LEU A 144 4.05 15.94 0.66
C LEU A 144 2.80 15.72 -0.19
N ASN A 145 2.94 15.07 -1.35
CA ASN A 145 1.81 14.84 -2.24
C ASN A 145 0.79 13.87 -1.62
N ALA A 146 1.26 12.86 -0.89
CA ALA A 146 0.38 11.94 -0.17
C ALA A 146 -0.40 12.66 0.95
N ALA A 147 0.26 13.52 1.73
CA ALA A 147 -0.38 14.33 2.77
C ALA A 147 -1.42 15.28 2.18
N ASN A 148 -1.06 15.98 1.11
CA ASN A 148 -1.97 16.86 0.39
C ASN A 148 -3.19 16.11 -0.18
N ALA A 149 -2.97 14.92 -0.77
CA ALA A 149 -4.06 14.08 -1.27
C ALA A 149 -5.03 13.63 -0.17
N LEU A 150 -4.58 13.55 1.08
CA LEU A 150 -5.38 13.19 2.25
C LEU A 150 -5.92 14.41 3.02
N GLY A 151 -5.65 15.65 2.58
CA GLY A 151 -6.06 16.86 3.29
C GLY A 151 -5.42 17.02 4.67
N LEU A 152 -4.14 16.72 4.79
CA LEU A 152 -3.37 16.79 6.03
C LEU A 152 -2.30 17.87 5.94
N PRO A 153 -2.67 19.16 6.12
CA PRO A 153 -1.78 20.29 5.87
C PRO A 153 -0.54 20.33 6.78
N ASN A 154 -0.61 19.70 7.96
CA ASN A 154 0.51 19.66 8.91
C ASN A 154 1.45 18.47 8.72
N LYS A 155 1.26 17.68 7.65
CA LYS A 155 2.04 16.47 7.39
C LYS A 155 2.76 16.52 6.04
N GLY A 156 3.77 15.65 5.90
CA GLY A 156 4.50 15.48 4.65
C GLY A 156 5.56 16.53 4.36
N HIS A 157 5.83 17.46 5.29
CA HIS A 157 6.87 18.49 5.18
C HIS A 157 7.50 18.78 6.55
N LEU A 158 8.64 19.50 6.54
CA LEU A 158 9.40 19.90 7.73
C LEU A 158 9.27 21.41 8.02
N GLY A 159 8.22 22.06 7.52
CA GLY A 159 7.96 23.48 7.78
C GLY A 159 7.55 23.76 9.22
N ILE A 160 7.64 25.03 9.61
CA ILE A 160 7.20 25.48 10.95
C ILE A 160 5.72 25.17 11.13
N GLY A 161 5.36 24.51 12.25
CA GLY A 161 4.00 24.09 12.57
C GLY A 161 3.61 22.72 12.02
N ALA A 162 4.50 22.04 11.28
CA ALA A 162 4.27 20.66 10.88
C ALA A 162 4.39 19.71 12.08
N ASP A 163 3.67 18.59 11.99
CA ASP A 163 3.83 17.48 12.93
C ASP A 163 5.25 16.92 12.84
N ALA A 164 5.82 16.50 13.96
CA ALA A 164 7.15 15.90 14.00
C ALA A 164 7.11 14.43 13.55
N ASP A 165 6.71 14.22 12.29
CA ASP A 165 6.66 12.92 11.60
C ASP A 165 7.84 12.86 10.61
N ILE A 166 8.88 12.09 10.93
CA ILE A 166 10.13 12.09 10.19
C ILE A 166 10.59 10.67 9.91
N THR A 167 10.93 10.37 8.65
CA THR A 167 11.65 9.15 8.30
C THR A 167 13.09 9.50 7.91
N VAL A 168 14.05 8.93 8.61
CA VAL A 168 15.48 9.03 8.30
C VAL A 168 15.85 7.88 7.37
N LEU A 169 16.40 8.20 6.20
CA LEU A 169 16.77 7.22 5.19
C LEU A 169 18.26 6.88 5.29
N ASP A 170 18.58 5.60 5.23
CA ASP A 170 19.92 5.07 4.96
C ASP A 170 20.02 4.83 3.45
N LEU A 171 20.69 5.74 2.74
CA LEU A 171 20.80 5.68 1.29
C LEU A 171 21.75 4.57 0.80
N GLU A 172 22.70 4.15 1.62
CA GLU A 172 23.61 3.05 1.28
C GLU A 172 22.91 1.70 1.38
N LYS A 173 22.13 1.53 2.44
CA LYS A 173 21.34 0.30 2.67
C LYS A 173 19.96 0.32 2.01
N GLU A 174 19.59 1.41 1.35
CA GLU A 174 18.32 1.58 0.64
C GLU A 174 17.08 1.32 1.52
N LYS A 175 17.10 1.76 2.79
CA LYS A 175 16.03 1.54 3.76
C LYS A 175 15.84 2.66 4.75
N ALA A 176 14.73 2.62 5.49
CA ALA A 176 14.52 3.51 6.62
C ALA A 176 15.44 3.10 7.78
N PHE A 177 16.21 4.05 8.28
CA PHE A 177 17.07 3.88 9.47
C PHE A 177 16.28 4.17 10.74
N ALA A 178 15.48 5.25 10.75
CA ALA A 178 14.64 5.59 11.90
C ALA A 178 13.32 6.21 11.43
N THR A 179 12.29 6.06 12.24
CA THR A 179 10.99 6.71 12.06
C THR A 179 10.55 7.37 13.35
N VAL A 180 10.19 8.63 13.24
CA VAL A 180 9.64 9.45 14.32
C VAL A 180 8.18 9.76 13.99
N THR A 181 7.30 9.67 14.95
CA THR A 181 5.88 10.04 14.81
C THR A 181 5.45 10.84 16.01
N ASN A 182 4.88 12.03 15.80
CA ASN A 182 4.55 13.00 16.85
C ASN A 182 5.73 13.31 17.78
N GLY A 183 6.96 13.36 17.27
CA GLY A 183 8.16 13.60 18.05
C GLY A 183 8.72 12.38 18.80
N GLU A 184 8.09 11.23 18.73
CA GLU A 184 8.55 10.00 19.38
C GLU A 184 9.19 9.05 18.36
N VAL A 185 10.36 8.50 18.72
CA VAL A 185 11.01 7.47 17.88
C VAL A 185 10.23 6.17 18.00
N ILE A 186 9.60 5.75 16.91
CA ILE A 186 8.80 4.51 16.86
C ILE A 186 9.52 3.34 16.20
N MET A 187 10.58 3.61 15.45
CA MET A 187 11.43 2.58 14.85
C MET A 187 12.86 3.12 14.73
N LYS A 188 13.83 2.28 14.97
CA LYS A 188 15.26 2.55 14.75
C LYS A 188 16.00 1.27 14.44
N ASP A 189 16.84 1.29 13.39
CA ASP A 189 17.67 0.16 12.93
C ASP A 189 16.90 -1.17 12.85
N GLY A 190 15.71 -1.13 12.24
CA GLY A 190 14.83 -2.28 12.07
C GLY A 190 14.05 -2.73 13.32
N ARG A 191 14.28 -2.10 14.48
CA ARG A 191 13.53 -2.39 15.72
C ARG A 191 12.37 -1.42 15.86
N VAL A 192 11.15 -1.96 15.99
CA VAL A 192 9.92 -1.18 16.20
C VAL A 192 9.65 -1.08 17.70
N PHE A 193 9.42 0.15 18.17
CA PHE A 193 9.09 0.47 19.58
C PHE A 193 7.68 1.04 19.70
N GLY A 194 7.17 1.62 18.62
CA GLY A 194 5.90 2.34 18.58
C GLY A 194 4.69 1.45 18.78
N LYS A 195 3.62 2.06 19.27
CA LYS A 195 2.32 1.41 19.46
C LYS A 195 1.24 2.18 18.75
N GLY A 196 0.34 1.43 18.13
CA GLY A 196 -0.91 1.96 17.61
C GLY A 196 -0.81 2.68 16.28
N THR A 197 -1.96 3.10 15.84
CA THR A 197 -2.20 3.75 14.55
C THR A 197 -3.13 4.92 14.80
N ARG A 198 -2.94 6.02 14.08
CA ARG A 198 -3.91 7.10 14.03
C ARG A 198 -4.78 6.92 12.78
N LEU A 199 -6.08 6.84 12.95
CA LEU A 199 -7.00 6.75 11.83
C LEU A 199 -7.22 8.12 11.18
N ILE A 200 -7.35 8.15 9.88
CA ILE A 200 -7.76 9.33 9.14
C ILE A 200 -9.24 9.16 8.82
N CYS A 201 -10.06 10.12 9.21
CA CYS A 201 -11.50 10.11 8.94
C CYS A 201 -11.99 11.49 8.48
N ASP A 202 -13.20 11.53 7.92
CA ASP A 202 -13.94 12.77 7.73
C ASP A 202 -14.74 13.13 9.00
N GLU A 203 -15.46 14.25 8.98
CA GLU A 203 -16.27 14.71 10.12
C GLU A 203 -17.32 13.68 10.55
N ARG A 204 -17.82 12.83 9.65
CA ARG A 204 -18.80 11.79 9.99
C ARG A 204 -18.23 10.69 10.87
N GLY A 205 -16.92 10.41 10.73
CA GLY A 205 -16.23 9.40 11.54
C GLY A 205 -15.84 9.87 12.94
N LYS A 206 -15.79 11.18 13.16
CA LYS A 206 -15.32 11.81 14.39
C LYS A 206 -15.99 11.29 15.66
N ASP A 207 -17.31 11.32 15.70
CA ASP A 207 -18.08 10.91 16.88
C ASP A 207 -17.92 9.44 17.20
N TYR A 208 -17.87 8.59 16.15
CA TYR A 208 -17.68 7.16 16.30
C TYR A 208 -16.30 6.83 16.91
N LEU A 209 -15.24 7.48 16.43
CA LEU A 209 -13.86 7.25 16.90
C LEU A 209 -13.64 7.86 18.29
N SER A 210 -14.17 9.07 18.54
CA SER A 210 -14.10 9.73 19.86
C SER A 210 -14.73 8.88 20.96
N LYS A 211 -15.93 8.36 20.76
CA LYS A 211 -16.62 7.48 21.73
C LYS A 211 -15.82 6.23 22.08
N ARG A 212 -14.97 5.75 21.16
CA ARG A 212 -14.11 4.56 21.33
C ARG A 212 -12.70 4.88 21.78
N LYS A 213 -12.37 6.15 21.99
CA LYS A 213 -11.03 6.63 22.33
C LYS A 213 -9.95 6.16 21.35
N ILE A 214 -10.30 6.05 20.07
CA ILE A 214 -9.37 5.69 19.01
C ILE A 214 -8.72 6.97 18.51
N PRO A 215 -7.38 7.08 18.49
CA PRO A 215 -6.69 8.24 17.94
C PRO A 215 -7.01 8.45 16.45
N PHE A 216 -7.38 9.67 16.08
CA PHE A 216 -7.68 10.00 14.69
C PHE A 216 -7.22 11.40 14.31
N SER A 217 -7.12 11.64 13.01
CA SER A 217 -7.00 12.96 12.39
C SER A 217 -8.16 13.17 11.42
N ILE A 218 -8.67 14.39 11.34
CA ILE A 218 -9.72 14.73 10.39
C ILE A 218 -9.03 15.17 9.09
N ALA A 219 -9.39 14.52 7.99
CA ALA A 219 -9.00 14.96 6.67
C ALA A 219 -9.84 16.18 6.28
N GLU A 220 -9.21 17.29 5.97
CA GLU A 220 -9.90 18.41 5.35
C GLU A 220 -10.42 17.98 3.97
N ARG A 221 -11.65 18.41 3.65
CA ARG A 221 -12.27 18.07 2.37
C ARG A 221 -11.45 18.69 1.24
N ILE A 222 -10.68 17.86 0.57
CA ILE A 222 -9.96 18.31 -0.63
C ILE A 222 -11.01 18.55 -1.72
N SER A 223 -11.05 19.76 -2.24
CA SER A 223 -11.58 19.92 -3.58
C SER A 223 -10.71 19.07 -4.50
N LEU A 224 -11.31 18.22 -5.33
CA LEU A 224 -10.63 17.41 -6.36
C LEU A 224 -9.97 18.28 -7.46
N GLN A 225 -9.68 19.55 -7.18
CA GLN A 225 -8.81 20.38 -8.00
C GLN A 225 -7.44 19.74 -7.95
N ARG A 226 -6.97 19.28 -9.11
CA ARG A 226 -5.62 18.80 -9.35
C ARG A 226 -4.65 19.65 -8.55
N ILE A 227 -3.89 19.01 -7.69
CA ILE A 227 -2.71 19.61 -7.09
C ILE A 227 -1.81 19.95 -8.27
N GLU A 228 -1.80 21.24 -8.66
CA GLU A 228 -0.78 21.71 -9.57
C GLU A 228 0.54 21.42 -8.89
N ASN A 229 1.40 20.65 -9.57
CA ASN A 229 2.74 20.30 -9.09
C ASN A 229 3.55 21.59 -8.87
N ARG A 230 3.37 22.22 -7.72
CA ARG A 230 3.97 23.53 -7.39
C ARG A 230 5.36 23.45 -6.82
N PHE A 231 6.00 22.31 -6.81
CA PHE A 231 7.34 22.21 -6.25
C PHE A 231 8.25 21.31 -7.09
N ILE A 232 8.82 21.91 -8.14
CA ILE A 232 10.21 21.62 -8.54
C ILE A 232 10.75 22.93 -9.08
N PRO A 233 11.80 23.52 -8.43
CA PRO A 233 12.54 24.62 -9.02
C PRO A 233 13.25 24.19 -10.28
#